data_98591f1fc173f8492964b1f28de03730
#
_entry.id   98591f1fc173f8492964b1f28de03730
#
_cell.length_a   1.000
_cell.length_b   1.000
_cell.length_c   1.000
_cell.angle_alpha   90.00
_cell.angle_beta   90.00
_cell.angle_gamma   90.00
#
_symmetry.space_group_name_H-M   'P 1'
#
loop_
_entity.id
_entity.type
_entity.pdbx_description
1 polymer ?
#
loop_
_entity_poly.entity_id
_entity_poly.type
_entity_poly.pdbx_seq_one_letter_code
_entity_poly.pdbx_strand_id
1 'polypeptide(L)'
;IEDTDRERSTKEAIDAIIDGMQWLGLDWDGDVIYQYARAGRHRAAVDLLLASGDAYPCFATQDELTAMREAARAEKRTPRYDGRWRDRNPADIAAARAAGLKPVIRLKAPQEGETVIDDRVQGRVVFPNKDLDDLVLLRSDDNPTYMLAVVVDDHDMGVTHVIRGDDHLTNAARQTHIYNALGWTVPSMSHIPLIHGADGAKLSKRHGALGVDAYRAMGYLPVALRNYLVRLGWSQGDKEFFTTDEMIAAFDLSQIGRSPARFDYTKLENMNGQYMRASSDADLLTAFETTLPFLPHAIEFLPKFDDAMRAKLLTAMPGLKERAKTLVELAEGARFLFADRPLAMDEKATQIMANGGKAHLAALVSRLEALSDWSPATTEGVVRAYSEETGAKLGQVAQPLRAALTGRSVSPGVFDVLNVLGRAESLARLKDQAA
;
A
#
# COMPACT_ATOMS: atom_id res chain seq x y z
N ILE A 1 6.46 -11.61 12.01
CA ILE A 1 6.26 -10.26 12.57
C ILE A 1 7.47 -9.86 13.39
N GLU A 2 8.16 -8.79 12.94
CA GLU A 2 9.36 -8.24 13.62
C GLU A 2 8.93 -7.29 14.75
N ASP A 3 8.54 -7.82 15.89
CA ASP A 3 7.97 -7.11 17.03
C ASP A 3 8.91 -7.02 18.25
N THR A 4 10.22 -7.08 18.05
CA THR A 4 11.23 -6.93 19.10
C THR A 4 11.30 -5.50 19.69
N ASP A 5 10.86 -4.48 18.98
CA ASP A 5 10.66 -3.11 19.49
C ASP A 5 9.22 -2.96 19.99
N ARG A 6 9.02 -3.22 21.29
CA ARG A 6 7.70 -3.27 21.92
C ARG A 6 6.96 -1.92 21.96
N GLU A 7 7.68 -0.81 21.92
CA GLU A 7 7.07 0.53 21.90
C GLU A 7 6.41 0.83 20.55
N ARG A 8 6.99 0.33 19.46
CA ARG A 8 6.49 0.55 18.09
C ARG A 8 5.56 -0.55 17.60
N SER A 9 5.67 -1.76 18.14
CA SER A 9 4.91 -2.93 17.69
C SER A 9 3.63 -3.08 18.49
N THR A 10 2.70 -2.13 18.31
CA THR A 10 1.37 -2.22 18.94
C THR A 10 0.51 -3.26 18.23
N LYS A 11 -0.56 -3.71 18.90
CA LYS A 11 -1.52 -4.66 18.29
C LYS A 11 -2.12 -4.08 17.00
N GLU A 12 -2.48 -2.82 17.01
CA GLU A 12 -3.06 -2.12 15.85
C GLU A 12 -2.10 -2.08 14.67
N ALA A 13 -0.79 -1.89 14.91
CA ALA A 13 0.22 -1.91 13.87
C ALA A 13 0.38 -3.31 13.26
N ILE A 14 0.31 -4.35 14.08
CA ILE A 14 0.36 -5.75 13.63
C ILE A 14 -0.90 -6.11 12.83
N ASP A 15 -2.09 -5.77 13.36
CA ASP A 15 -3.36 -6.02 12.69
C ASP A 15 -3.40 -5.33 11.32
N ALA A 16 -2.87 -4.10 11.21
CA ALA A 16 -2.78 -3.36 9.95
C ALA A 16 -1.88 -4.06 8.91
N ILE A 17 -0.79 -4.71 9.34
CA ILE A 17 0.07 -5.50 8.43
C ILE A 17 -0.71 -6.69 7.89
N ILE A 18 -1.37 -7.46 8.76
CA ILE A 18 -2.13 -8.65 8.37
C ILE A 18 -3.29 -8.27 7.44
N ASP A 19 -4.09 -7.27 7.82
CA ASP A 19 -5.21 -6.77 7.02
C ASP A 19 -4.73 -6.26 5.64
N GLY A 20 -3.59 -5.54 5.61
CA GLY A 20 -3.00 -5.06 4.36
C GLY A 20 -2.56 -6.20 3.44
N MET A 21 -1.92 -7.24 3.97
CA MET A 21 -1.54 -8.43 3.21
C MET A 21 -2.78 -9.15 2.64
N GLN A 22 -3.80 -9.38 3.48
CA GLN A 22 -5.05 -10.01 3.08
C GLN A 22 -5.78 -9.19 1.99
N TRP A 23 -5.86 -7.88 2.16
CA TRP A 23 -6.47 -7.00 1.15
C TRP A 23 -5.73 -7.04 -0.17
N LEU A 24 -4.40 -7.08 -0.14
CA LEU A 24 -3.59 -7.24 -1.35
C LEU A 24 -3.70 -8.64 -1.95
N GLY A 25 -4.33 -9.62 -1.28
CA GLY A 25 -4.35 -11.01 -1.71
C GLY A 25 -2.94 -11.62 -1.71
N LEU A 26 -2.12 -11.21 -0.75
CA LEU A 26 -0.79 -11.77 -0.47
C LEU A 26 -0.94 -12.65 0.76
N ASP A 27 -0.91 -13.93 0.55
CA ASP A 27 -0.96 -14.95 1.59
C ASP A 27 0.45 -15.46 1.93
N TRP A 28 0.55 -16.26 2.96
CA TRP A 28 1.77 -16.88 3.45
C TRP A 28 1.51 -18.32 3.87
N ASP A 29 2.55 -19.12 3.87
CA ASP A 29 2.47 -20.51 4.33
C ASP A 29 2.66 -20.63 5.84
N GLY A 30 1.86 -21.46 6.48
CA GLY A 30 1.96 -21.76 7.91
C GLY A 30 1.45 -20.67 8.84
N ASP A 31 1.86 -20.74 10.11
CA ASP A 31 1.46 -19.82 11.15
C ASP A 31 2.28 -18.53 11.14
N VAL A 32 1.66 -17.42 11.58
CA VAL A 32 2.37 -16.16 11.79
C VAL A 32 3.32 -16.28 12.99
N ILE A 33 4.60 -16.07 12.75
CA ILE A 33 5.64 -16.12 13.78
C ILE A 33 5.94 -14.72 14.31
N TYR A 34 5.95 -14.58 15.64
CA TYR A 34 6.25 -13.34 16.35
C TYR A 34 7.62 -13.42 16.97
N GLN A 35 8.54 -12.52 16.60
CA GLN A 35 9.93 -12.56 17.08
C GLN A 35 10.03 -12.42 18.59
N TYR A 36 9.25 -11.52 19.19
CA TYR A 36 9.28 -11.34 20.65
C TYR A 36 8.91 -12.60 21.42
N ALA A 37 7.95 -13.39 20.95
CA ALA A 37 7.57 -14.66 21.56
C ALA A 37 8.70 -15.69 21.52
N ARG A 38 9.69 -15.52 20.64
CA ARG A 38 10.83 -16.39 20.45
C ARG A 38 12.11 -15.94 21.19
N ALA A 39 12.03 -14.92 22.05
CA ALA A 39 13.18 -14.37 22.77
C ALA A 39 14.05 -15.44 23.47
N GLY A 40 13.44 -16.49 24.03
CA GLY A 40 14.15 -17.63 24.61
C GLY A 40 15.01 -18.40 23.60
N ARG A 41 14.53 -18.55 22.37
CA ARG A 41 15.28 -19.19 21.27
C ARG A 41 16.45 -18.33 20.81
N HIS A 42 16.23 -17.01 20.70
CA HIS A 42 17.28 -16.04 20.38
C HIS A 42 18.37 -16.05 21.45
N ARG A 43 17.98 -16.10 22.71
CA ARG A 43 18.93 -16.23 23.84
C ARG A 43 19.75 -17.51 23.74
N ALA A 44 19.13 -18.66 23.47
CA ALA A 44 19.84 -19.93 23.32
C ALA A 44 20.90 -19.90 22.20
N ALA A 45 20.62 -19.19 21.07
CA ALA A 45 21.61 -18.99 20.01
C ALA A 45 22.82 -18.16 20.50
N VAL A 46 22.58 -17.13 21.31
CA VAL A 46 23.67 -16.35 21.93
C VAL A 46 24.48 -17.17 22.92
N ASP A 47 23.84 -18.04 23.71
CA ASP A 47 24.55 -18.92 24.66
C ASP A 47 25.49 -19.88 23.90
N LEU A 48 25.13 -20.36 22.70
CA LEU A 48 26.03 -21.12 21.84
C LEU A 48 27.24 -20.29 21.40
N LEU A 49 27.01 -19.05 20.96
CA LEU A 49 28.09 -18.14 20.55
C LEU A 49 29.01 -17.73 21.70
N LEU A 50 28.49 -17.58 22.90
CA LEU A 50 29.30 -17.35 24.10
C LEU A 50 30.15 -18.59 24.46
N ALA A 51 29.59 -19.80 24.34
CA ALA A 51 30.27 -21.03 24.60
C ALA A 51 31.39 -21.34 23.60
N SER A 52 31.20 -21.01 22.31
CA SER A 52 32.23 -21.15 21.27
C SER A 52 33.30 -20.05 21.31
N GLY A 53 33.07 -18.96 22.04
CA GLY A 53 33.95 -17.79 22.07
C GLY A 53 33.75 -16.81 20.91
N ASP A 54 32.69 -17.00 20.11
CA ASP A 54 32.29 -16.10 18.99
C ASP A 54 31.44 -14.93 19.47
N ALA A 55 31.07 -14.86 20.74
CA ALA A 55 30.46 -13.70 21.38
C ALA A 55 31.09 -13.42 22.74
N TYR A 56 30.92 -12.19 23.24
CA TYR A 56 31.45 -11.76 24.51
C TYR A 56 30.58 -10.71 25.21
N PRO A 57 30.60 -10.65 26.55
CA PRO A 57 29.91 -9.62 27.31
C PRO A 57 30.67 -8.29 27.24
N CYS A 58 29.94 -7.22 26.95
CA CYS A 58 30.48 -5.85 26.85
C CYS A 58 29.79 -4.95 27.87
N PHE A 59 30.55 -4.37 28.77
CA PHE A 59 30.10 -3.48 29.83
C PHE A 59 30.43 -2.00 29.54
N ALA A 60 30.73 -1.65 28.28
CA ALA A 60 30.97 -0.26 27.89
C ALA A 60 29.72 0.57 28.22
N THR A 61 29.97 1.69 28.95
CA THR A 61 28.90 2.60 29.34
C THR A 61 28.44 3.47 28.18
N GLN A 62 27.27 4.08 28.30
CA GLN A 62 26.75 4.97 27.28
C GLN A 62 27.66 6.19 27.08
N ASP A 63 28.28 6.71 28.18
CA ASP A 63 29.21 7.85 28.10
C ASP A 63 30.49 7.48 27.35
N GLU A 64 31.05 6.29 27.61
CA GLU A 64 32.21 5.78 26.86
C GLU A 64 31.90 5.61 25.37
N LEU A 65 30.72 5.05 25.04
CA LEU A 65 30.29 4.90 23.66
C LEU A 65 30.06 6.23 22.96
N THR A 66 29.56 7.24 23.69
CA THR A 66 29.35 8.60 23.18
C THR A 66 30.68 9.28 22.92
N ALA A 67 31.62 9.26 23.89
CA ALA A 67 32.95 9.81 23.73
C ALA A 67 33.72 9.18 22.55
N MET A 68 33.60 7.85 22.39
CA MET A 68 34.18 7.12 21.25
C MET A 68 33.61 7.60 19.89
N ARG A 69 32.28 7.79 19.82
CA ARG A 69 31.64 8.28 18.58
C ARG A 69 32.05 9.71 18.26
N GLU A 70 32.14 10.58 19.26
CA GLU A 70 32.55 11.97 19.10
C GLU A 70 34.01 12.06 18.66
N ALA A 71 34.92 11.28 19.25
CA ALA A 71 36.33 11.21 18.83
C ALA A 71 36.43 10.74 17.37
N ALA A 72 35.70 9.69 16.97
CA ALA A 72 35.69 9.22 15.58
C ALA A 72 35.21 10.31 14.60
N ARG A 73 34.16 11.05 14.97
CA ARG A 73 33.63 12.15 14.15
C ARG A 73 34.64 13.32 14.02
N ALA A 74 35.32 13.68 15.12
CA ALA A 74 36.33 14.70 15.12
C ALA A 74 37.49 14.36 14.18
N GLU A 75 37.82 13.06 14.10
CA GLU A 75 38.85 12.52 13.19
C GLU A 75 38.31 12.20 11.78
N LYS A 76 37.05 12.56 11.48
CA LYS A 76 36.36 12.26 10.20
C LYS A 76 36.34 10.77 9.85
N ARG A 77 36.38 9.88 10.86
CA ARG A 77 36.22 8.45 10.73
C ARG A 77 34.75 8.05 10.97
N THR A 78 34.31 6.97 10.34
CA THR A 78 32.98 6.38 10.64
C THR A 78 32.99 5.89 12.09
N PRO A 79 32.03 6.33 12.95
CA PRO A 79 31.91 5.86 14.33
C PRO A 79 31.66 4.35 14.36
N ARG A 80 32.52 3.63 15.05
CA ARG A 80 32.41 2.17 15.27
C ARG A 80 32.77 1.84 16.71
N TYR A 81 32.29 0.70 17.16
CA TYR A 81 32.73 0.17 18.44
C TYR A 81 34.21 -0.28 18.35
N ASP A 82 35.02 0.15 19.29
CA ASP A 82 36.49 -0.02 19.28
C ASP A 82 36.98 -1.38 19.81
N GLY A 83 36.07 -2.26 20.19
CA GLY A 83 36.45 -3.59 20.69
C GLY A 83 37.00 -3.63 22.13
N ARG A 84 36.88 -2.52 22.90
CA ARG A 84 37.52 -2.40 24.24
C ARG A 84 37.18 -3.52 25.23
N TRP A 85 36.09 -4.25 25.04
CA TRP A 85 35.67 -5.40 25.85
C TRP A 85 35.93 -6.74 25.17
N ARG A 86 36.38 -6.77 23.93
CA ARG A 86 36.50 -7.96 23.10
C ARG A 86 37.42 -9.03 23.69
N ASP A 87 38.56 -8.62 24.21
CA ASP A 87 39.60 -9.50 24.72
C ASP A 87 39.91 -9.24 26.22
N ARG A 88 38.90 -8.76 26.99
CA ARG A 88 39.01 -8.54 28.43
C ARG A 88 39.16 -9.88 29.16
N ASN A 89 40.02 -9.88 30.18
CA ASN A 89 40.24 -11.07 30.98
C ASN A 89 39.01 -11.39 31.85
N PRO A 90 38.88 -12.65 32.30
CA PRO A 90 37.75 -13.07 33.16
C PRO A 90 37.62 -12.28 34.47
N ALA A 91 38.71 -11.73 35.01
CA ALA A 91 38.67 -10.96 36.25
C ALA A 91 38.00 -9.61 36.05
N ASP A 92 38.25 -8.91 34.90
CA ASP A 92 37.60 -7.65 34.56
C ASP A 92 36.09 -7.87 34.39
N ILE A 93 35.71 -8.95 33.72
CA ILE A 93 34.31 -9.33 33.52
C ILE A 93 33.63 -9.62 34.86
N ALA A 94 34.29 -10.35 35.74
CA ALA A 94 33.78 -10.65 37.07
C ALA A 94 33.64 -9.38 37.92
N ALA A 95 34.62 -8.47 37.87
CA ALA A 95 34.58 -7.18 38.58
C ALA A 95 33.40 -6.30 38.09
N ALA A 96 33.17 -6.22 36.77
CA ALA A 96 32.05 -5.50 36.21
C ALA A 96 30.69 -6.06 36.65
N ARG A 97 30.57 -7.38 36.69
CA ARG A 97 29.35 -8.06 37.21
C ARG A 97 29.18 -7.83 38.73
N ALA A 98 30.25 -7.90 39.51
CA ALA A 98 30.21 -7.62 40.95
C ALA A 98 29.81 -6.16 41.24
N ALA A 99 30.15 -5.22 40.36
CA ALA A 99 29.72 -3.83 40.42
C ALA A 99 28.24 -3.64 40.00
N GLY A 100 27.49 -4.72 39.68
CA GLY A 100 26.08 -4.66 39.30
C GLY A 100 25.82 -4.21 37.86
N LEU A 101 26.86 -4.12 37.03
CA LEU A 101 26.68 -3.75 35.64
C LEU A 101 26.04 -4.88 34.83
N LYS A 102 25.09 -4.53 33.97
CA LYS A 102 24.47 -5.46 33.03
C LYS A 102 25.15 -5.32 31.67
N PRO A 103 25.69 -6.40 31.09
CA PRO A 103 26.37 -6.35 29.81
C PRO A 103 25.36 -6.33 28.67
N VAL A 104 25.75 -5.75 27.52
CA VAL A 104 25.25 -6.19 26.24
C VAL A 104 26.12 -7.38 25.76
N ILE A 105 25.55 -8.26 24.93
CA ILE A 105 26.34 -9.32 24.31
C ILE A 105 26.65 -8.92 22.89
N ARG A 106 27.94 -8.95 22.52
CA ARG A 106 28.42 -8.61 21.18
C ARG A 106 28.96 -9.83 20.44
N LEU A 107 28.74 -9.85 19.13
CA LEU A 107 29.40 -10.80 18.24
C LEU A 107 30.90 -10.47 18.18
N LYS A 108 31.74 -11.49 18.18
CA LYS A 108 33.18 -11.38 17.92
C LYS A 108 33.42 -11.44 16.39
N ALA A 109 33.11 -10.35 15.68
CA ALA A 109 33.17 -10.30 14.23
C ALA A 109 34.61 -10.46 13.69
N PRO A 110 34.84 -11.05 12.50
CA PRO A 110 36.15 -11.06 11.87
C PRO A 110 36.68 -9.65 11.65
N GLN A 111 37.94 -9.39 11.95
CA GLN A 111 38.55 -8.06 11.78
C GLN A 111 39.39 -7.94 10.50
N GLU A 112 39.92 -9.07 10.01
CA GLU A 112 40.72 -9.13 8.79
C GLU A 112 39.97 -9.79 7.64
N GLY A 113 40.44 -9.57 6.43
CA GLY A 113 39.84 -10.11 5.22
C GLY A 113 38.59 -9.34 4.78
N GLU A 114 37.74 -10.02 4.03
CA GLU A 114 36.56 -9.46 3.39
C GLU A 114 35.35 -10.37 3.53
N THR A 115 34.17 -9.78 3.65
CA THR A 115 32.88 -10.47 3.54
C THR A 115 32.26 -10.18 2.20
N VAL A 116 32.00 -11.21 1.41
CA VAL A 116 31.41 -11.12 0.07
C VAL A 116 29.95 -11.51 0.15
N ILE A 117 29.09 -10.68 -0.40
CA ILE A 117 27.68 -10.97 -0.63
C ILE A 117 27.46 -11.08 -2.13
N ASP A 118 27.18 -12.29 -2.61
CA ASP A 118 26.77 -12.53 -4.00
C ASP A 118 25.26 -12.30 -4.11
N ASP A 119 24.91 -11.01 -4.24
CA ASP A 119 23.52 -10.55 -4.26
C ASP A 119 22.89 -10.78 -5.65
N ARG A 120 21.67 -11.31 -5.66
CA ARG A 120 20.99 -11.63 -6.93
C ARG A 120 20.60 -10.41 -7.74
N VAL A 121 20.44 -9.25 -7.09
CA VAL A 121 20.07 -7.97 -7.72
C VAL A 121 21.28 -7.07 -7.86
N GLN A 122 22.01 -6.81 -6.75
CA GLN A 122 23.14 -5.87 -6.74
C GLN A 122 24.42 -6.47 -7.32
N GLY A 123 24.47 -7.80 -7.46
CA GLY A 123 25.66 -8.52 -7.89
C GLY A 123 26.65 -8.72 -6.73
N ARG A 124 27.92 -8.91 -7.06
CA ARG A 124 28.95 -9.18 -6.06
C ARG A 124 29.33 -7.90 -5.31
N VAL A 125 29.01 -7.84 -4.02
CA VAL A 125 29.35 -6.72 -3.12
C VAL A 125 30.36 -7.18 -2.07
N VAL A 126 31.41 -6.42 -1.89
CA VAL A 126 32.54 -6.76 -0.99
C VAL A 126 32.61 -5.76 0.14
N PHE A 127 32.66 -6.25 1.38
CA PHE A 127 32.81 -5.46 2.60
C PHE A 127 34.13 -5.84 3.27
N PRO A 128 35.10 -4.90 3.39
CA PRO A 128 36.26 -5.15 4.23
C PRO A 128 35.85 -5.38 5.68
N ASN A 129 36.26 -6.47 6.31
CA ASN A 129 35.85 -6.83 7.67
C ASN A 129 36.25 -5.78 8.70
N LYS A 130 37.39 -5.10 8.49
CA LYS A 130 37.82 -3.94 9.30
C LYS A 130 36.78 -2.80 9.33
N ASP A 131 35.83 -2.77 8.37
CA ASP A 131 34.77 -1.78 8.26
C ASP A 131 33.47 -2.20 8.95
N LEU A 132 33.41 -3.43 9.43
CA LEU A 132 32.32 -3.99 10.22
C LEU A 132 32.75 -4.09 11.69
N ASP A 133 31.89 -3.63 12.60
CA ASP A 133 32.18 -3.66 14.04
C ASP A 133 31.49 -4.85 14.74
N ASP A 134 31.92 -5.13 15.97
CA ASP A 134 31.29 -6.13 16.81
C ASP A 134 29.88 -5.70 17.19
N LEU A 135 28.90 -6.19 16.45
CA LEU A 135 27.51 -5.80 16.63
C LEU A 135 26.90 -6.34 17.95
N VAL A 136 25.94 -5.62 18.50
CA VAL A 136 25.19 -6.09 19.67
C VAL A 136 24.18 -7.14 19.22
N LEU A 137 24.22 -8.31 19.86
CA LEU A 137 23.28 -9.43 19.68
C LEU A 137 22.11 -9.32 20.67
N LEU A 138 22.45 -9.18 21.98
CA LEU A 138 21.49 -8.95 23.06
C LEU A 138 21.75 -7.62 23.73
N ARG A 139 20.69 -6.90 24.04
CA ARG A 139 20.73 -5.67 24.85
C ARG A 139 20.93 -6.02 26.34
N SER A 140 21.16 -5.02 27.17
CA SER A 140 21.35 -5.19 28.62
C SER A 140 20.09 -5.63 29.37
N ASP A 141 18.95 -5.59 28.72
CA ASP A 141 17.65 -6.12 29.20
C ASP A 141 17.35 -7.52 28.67
N ASP A 142 18.35 -8.19 28.09
CA ASP A 142 18.27 -9.52 27.47
C ASP A 142 17.36 -9.57 26.20
N ASN A 143 16.86 -8.45 25.70
CA ASN A 143 16.12 -8.43 24.45
C ASN A 143 17.05 -8.55 23.24
N PRO A 144 16.71 -9.39 22.24
CA PRO A 144 17.50 -9.52 21.03
C PRO A 144 17.46 -8.25 20.21
N THR A 145 18.54 -7.98 19.47
CA THR A 145 18.51 -6.99 18.42
C THR A 145 17.88 -7.58 17.14
N TYR A 146 17.39 -6.72 16.27
CA TYR A 146 16.93 -7.10 14.92
C TYR A 146 17.94 -8.01 14.22
N MET A 147 19.23 -7.71 14.30
CA MET A 147 20.30 -8.42 13.60
C MET A 147 20.38 -9.91 14.00
N LEU A 148 20.20 -10.20 15.28
CA LEU A 148 20.18 -11.58 15.79
C LEU A 148 18.83 -12.25 15.50
N ALA A 149 17.73 -11.59 15.85
CA ALA A 149 16.39 -12.17 15.79
C ALA A 149 16.05 -12.66 14.37
N VAL A 150 16.33 -11.82 13.36
CA VAL A 150 16.06 -12.18 11.97
C VAL A 150 16.88 -13.39 11.50
N VAL A 151 18.15 -13.46 11.87
CA VAL A 151 19.02 -14.60 11.48
C VAL A 151 18.55 -15.92 12.10
N VAL A 152 18.18 -15.88 13.39
CA VAL A 152 17.71 -17.09 14.09
C VAL A 152 16.36 -17.55 13.56
N ASP A 153 15.46 -16.61 13.32
CA ASP A 153 14.13 -16.94 12.83
C ASP A 153 14.17 -17.41 11.37
N ASP A 154 14.92 -16.75 10.51
CA ASP A 154 15.11 -17.18 9.10
C ASP A 154 15.71 -18.60 9.04
N HIS A 155 16.69 -18.90 9.89
CA HIS A 155 17.26 -20.25 9.98
C HIS A 155 16.24 -21.28 10.42
N ASP A 156 15.53 -21.03 11.52
CA ASP A 156 14.56 -21.97 12.10
C ASP A 156 13.34 -22.17 11.20
N MET A 157 12.95 -21.14 10.43
CA MET A 157 11.85 -21.18 9.45
C MET A 157 12.29 -21.80 8.10
N GLY A 158 13.56 -22.10 7.91
CA GLY A 158 14.09 -22.66 6.66
C GLY A 158 14.06 -21.68 5.49
N VAL A 159 14.20 -20.38 5.76
CA VAL A 159 14.25 -19.35 4.72
C VAL A 159 15.47 -19.57 3.83
N THR A 160 15.25 -19.77 2.54
CA THR A 160 16.30 -20.02 1.54
C THR A 160 16.68 -18.77 0.75
N HIS A 161 15.77 -17.80 0.64
CA HIS A 161 15.96 -16.56 -0.10
C HIS A 161 15.46 -15.38 0.71
N VAL A 162 16.28 -14.35 0.87
CA VAL A 162 15.93 -13.08 1.51
C VAL A 162 15.82 -12.01 0.43
N ILE A 163 14.63 -11.43 0.28
CA ILE A 163 14.35 -10.35 -0.68
C ILE A 163 13.90 -9.13 0.11
N ARG A 164 14.67 -8.03 0.07
CA ARG A 164 14.39 -6.84 0.89
C ARG A 164 15.00 -5.56 0.28
N GLY A 165 14.76 -4.41 0.89
CA GLY A 165 15.33 -3.13 0.45
C GLY A 165 16.86 -3.09 0.56
N ASP A 166 17.50 -2.36 -0.36
CA ASP A 166 18.97 -2.24 -0.44
C ASP A 166 19.58 -1.41 0.71
N ASP A 167 18.77 -0.71 1.50
CA ASP A 167 19.20 -0.09 2.75
C ASP A 167 19.63 -1.13 3.81
N HIS A 168 19.29 -2.40 3.61
CA HIS A 168 19.74 -3.54 4.42
C HIS A 168 20.99 -4.26 3.88
N LEU A 169 21.60 -3.80 2.79
CA LEU A 169 22.74 -4.48 2.17
C LEU A 169 23.96 -4.60 3.12
N THR A 170 24.27 -3.54 3.88
CA THR A 170 25.32 -3.61 4.91
C THR A 170 24.95 -4.57 6.05
N ASN A 171 23.67 -4.72 6.36
CA ASN A 171 23.19 -5.68 7.35
C ASN A 171 23.45 -7.12 6.90
N ALA A 172 23.35 -7.41 5.61
CA ALA A 172 23.62 -8.74 5.08
C ALA A 172 25.04 -9.23 5.43
N ALA A 173 26.04 -8.36 5.30
CA ALA A 173 27.41 -8.72 5.67
C ALA A 173 27.54 -9.04 7.17
N ARG A 174 26.91 -8.24 8.03
CA ARG A 174 26.91 -8.48 9.49
C ARG A 174 26.13 -9.74 9.87
N GLN A 175 25.00 -10.00 9.22
CA GLN A 175 24.19 -11.19 9.43
C GLN A 175 24.91 -12.45 8.97
N THR A 176 25.66 -12.38 7.87
CA THR A 176 26.53 -13.46 7.39
C THR A 176 27.53 -13.88 8.47
N HIS A 177 28.09 -12.95 9.25
CA HIS A 177 28.96 -13.28 10.36
C HIS A 177 28.24 -14.08 11.45
N ILE A 178 26.96 -13.78 11.74
CA ILE A 178 26.17 -14.54 12.72
C ILE A 178 25.90 -15.96 12.20
N TYR A 179 25.48 -16.10 10.92
CA TYR A 179 25.28 -17.41 10.29
C TYR A 179 26.55 -18.27 10.38
N ASN A 180 27.69 -17.69 9.98
CA ASN A 180 28.99 -18.38 9.98
C ASN A 180 29.43 -18.80 11.39
N ALA A 181 29.28 -17.93 12.38
CA ALA A 181 29.63 -18.23 13.77
C ALA A 181 28.76 -19.34 14.39
N LEU A 182 27.49 -19.44 13.94
CA LEU A 182 26.60 -20.54 14.37
C LEU A 182 26.75 -21.80 13.49
N GLY A 183 27.58 -21.77 12.45
CA GLY A 183 27.74 -22.89 11.52
C GLY A 183 26.50 -23.12 10.62
N TRP A 184 25.69 -22.09 10.40
CA TRP A 184 24.46 -22.16 9.61
C TRP A 184 24.69 -21.75 8.16
N THR A 185 23.84 -22.28 7.27
CA THR A 185 23.86 -21.90 5.86
C THR A 185 23.29 -20.49 5.69
N VAL A 186 24.03 -19.62 5.01
CA VAL A 186 23.56 -18.27 4.65
C VAL A 186 22.53 -18.37 3.53
N PRO A 187 21.34 -17.79 3.66
CA PRO A 187 20.35 -17.76 2.58
C PRO A 187 20.83 -16.93 1.38
N SER A 188 20.24 -17.18 0.20
CA SER A 188 20.47 -16.34 -0.98
C SER A 188 19.94 -14.93 -0.72
N MET A 189 20.73 -13.90 -0.98
CA MET A 189 20.37 -12.50 -0.72
C MET A 189 19.96 -11.78 -2.00
N SER A 190 18.96 -10.93 -1.91
CA SER A 190 18.45 -10.08 -2.99
C SER A 190 18.05 -8.72 -2.44
N HIS A 191 18.83 -7.69 -2.71
CA HIS A 191 18.56 -6.34 -2.23
C HIS A 191 18.01 -5.47 -3.35
N ILE A 192 16.69 -5.20 -3.29
CA ILE A 192 15.99 -4.41 -4.29
C ILE A 192 16.15 -2.91 -3.99
N PRO A 193 16.28 -2.05 -5.02
CA PRO A 193 16.40 -0.62 -4.82
C PRO A 193 15.19 -0.03 -4.11
N LEU A 194 15.45 0.99 -3.29
CA LEU A 194 14.39 1.75 -2.63
C LEU A 194 13.54 2.51 -3.65
N ILE A 195 12.27 2.67 -3.33
CA ILE A 195 11.35 3.52 -4.09
C ILE A 195 11.58 4.98 -3.65
N HIS A 196 11.68 5.88 -4.64
CA HIS A 196 11.87 7.30 -4.44
C HIS A 196 10.60 8.09 -4.76
N GLY A 197 10.43 9.24 -4.14
CA GLY A 197 9.42 10.23 -4.48
C GLY A 197 9.78 11.00 -5.75
N ALA A 198 8.91 11.91 -6.16
CA ALA A 198 9.10 12.77 -7.34
C ALA A 198 10.36 13.65 -7.23
N ASP A 199 10.76 14.03 -6.02
CA ASP A 199 11.96 14.81 -5.70
C ASP A 199 13.28 14.00 -5.76
N GLY A 200 13.18 12.69 -5.99
CA GLY A 200 14.32 11.78 -6.03
C GLY A 200 14.86 11.37 -4.65
N ALA A 201 14.25 11.78 -3.54
CA ALA A 201 14.58 11.30 -2.21
C ALA A 201 13.85 9.98 -1.91
N LYS A 202 14.35 9.18 -0.96
CA LYS A 202 13.67 7.98 -0.46
C LYS A 202 12.21 8.30 -0.13
N LEU A 203 11.26 7.52 -0.67
CA LEU A 203 9.85 7.68 -0.40
C LEU A 203 9.59 7.57 1.11
N SER A 204 8.95 8.55 1.68
CA SER A 204 8.68 8.64 3.11
C SER A 204 7.31 9.27 3.38
N LYS A 205 6.82 9.22 4.61
CA LYS A 205 5.53 9.82 4.99
C LYS A 205 5.38 11.29 4.54
N ARG A 206 6.46 12.09 4.55
CA ARG A 206 6.46 13.48 4.04
C ARG A 206 6.26 13.60 2.53
N HIS A 207 6.50 12.52 1.77
CA HIS A 207 6.26 12.43 0.33
C HIS A 207 4.94 11.75 -0.01
N GLY A 208 4.05 11.55 1.01
CA GLY A 208 2.80 10.84 0.83
C GLY A 208 2.95 9.32 0.75
N ALA A 209 4.09 8.75 1.24
CA ALA A 209 4.15 7.30 1.44
C ALA A 209 3.12 6.90 2.48
N LEU A 210 2.09 6.25 2.02
CA LEU A 210 0.94 5.82 2.79
C LEU A 210 1.06 4.33 3.12
N GLY A 211 0.42 3.91 4.21
CA GLY A 211 0.17 2.49 4.44
C GLY A 211 -0.78 1.93 3.38
N VAL A 212 -0.82 0.61 3.26
CA VAL A 212 -1.69 -0.08 2.30
C VAL A 212 -3.16 0.26 2.51
N ASP A 213 -3.59 0.44 3.77
CA ASP A 213 -4.91 0.89 4.20
C ASP A 213 -5.34 2.21 3.56
N ALA A 214 -4.42 3.14 3.40
CA ALA A 214 -4.71 4.43 2.78
C ALA A 214 -5.00 4.29 1.27
N TYR A 215 -4.30 3.40 0.55
CA TYR A 215 -4.61 3.13 -0.86
C TYR A 215 -6.00 2.49 -1.02
N ARG A 216 -6.41 1.63 -0.08
CA ARG A 216 -7.78 1.10 -0.01
C ARG A 216 -8.80 2.22 0.19
N ALA A 217 -8.55 3.13 1.14
CA ALA A 217 -9.43 4.28 1.39
C ALA A 217 -9.48 5.27 0.22
N MET A 218 -8.42 5.37 -0.57
CA MET A 218 -8.39 6.13 -1.84
C MET A 218 -9.12 5.41 -2.98
N GLY A 219 -9.59 4.19 -2.78
CA GLY A 219 -10.38 3.44 -3.73
C GLY A 219 -9.58 2.76 -4.84
N TYR A 220 -8.31 2.42 -4.60
CA TYR A 220 -7.53 1.60 -5.51
C TYR A 220 -7.93 0.13 -5.40
N LEU A 221 -7.90 -0.59 -6.52
CA LEU A 221 -8.08 -2.04 -6.57
C LEU A 221 -6.79 -2.74 -6.14
N PRO A 222 -6.87 -3.83 -5.33
CA PRO A 222 -5.68 -4.57 -4.91
C PRO A 222 -4.82 -5.05 -6.09
N VAL A 223 -5.46 -5.58 -7.14
CA VAL A 223 -4.76 -6.05 -8.34
C VAL A 223 -3.99 -4.94 -9.06
N ALA A 224 -4.56 -3.74 -9.13
CA ALA A 224 -3.90 -2.60 -9.75
C ALA A 224 -2.68 -2.14 -8.93
N LEU A 225 -2.82 -2.09 -7.61
CA LEU A 225 -1.72 -1.72 -6.72
C LEU A 225 -0.60 -2.77 -6.77
N ARG A 226 -0.91 -4.08 -6.73
CA ARG A 226 0.11 -5.14 -6.89
C ARG A 226 0.85 -5.02 -8.22
N ASN A 227 0.13 -4.88 -9.33
CA ASN A 227 0.74 -4.74 -10.65
C ASN A 227 1.62 -3.48 -10.72
N TYR A 228 1.16 -2.37 -10.14
CA TYR A 228 1.94 -1.15 -10.11
C TYR A 228 3.23 -1.32 -9.29
N LEU A 229 3.15 -1.92 -8.10
CA LEU A 229 4.30 -2.14 -7.21
C LEU A 229 5.33 -3.07 -7.85
N VAL A 230 4.93 -4.17 -8.48
CA VAL A 230 5.87 -5.06 -9.15
C VAL A 230 6.61 -4.35 -10.28
N ARG A 231 5.92 -3.47 -11.01
CA ARG A 231 6.50 -2.66 -12.10
C ARG A 231 7.49 -1.59 -11.64
N LEU A 232 7.54 -1.26 -10.35
CA LEU A 232 8.51 -0.30 -9.83
C LEU A 232 9.96 -0.80 -9.82
N GLY A 233 10.18 -2.09 -9.97
CA GLY A 233 11.53 -2.65 -10.00
C GLY A 233 11.72 -3.77 -11.00
N TRP A 234 10.63 -4.33 -11.53
CA TRP A 234 10.64 -5.47 -12.44
C TRP A 234 9.91 -5.15 -13.74
N SER A 235 10.33 -5.79 -14.84
CA SER A 235 9.68 -5.64 -16.14
C SER A 235 9.82 -6.91 -16.99
N GLN A 236 8.81 -7.13 -17.84
CA GLN A 236 8.81 -8.17 -18.85
C GLN A 236 8.53 -7.53 -20.22
N GLY A 237 9.57 -7.10 -20.90
CA GLY A 237 9.44 -6.35 -22.15
C GLY A 237 8.54 -5.13 -22.00
N ASP A 238 7.65 -4.91 -22.97
CA ASP A 238 6.73 -3.77 -23.00
C ASP A 238 5.38 -4.04 -22.33
N LYS A 239 5.15 -5.25 -21.79
CA LYS A 239 3.89 -5.58 -21.13
C LYS A 239 3.74 -4.81 -19.82
N GLU A 240 2.63 -4.11 -19.66
CA GLU A 240 2.34 -3.29 -18.48
C GLU A 240 1.27 -3.89 -17.56
N PHE A 241 0.34 -4.65 -18.11
CA PHE A 241 -0.80 -5.23 -17.39
C PHE A 241 -0.67 -6.73 -17.29
N PHE A 242 -0.77 -7.25 -16.07
CA PHE A 242 -0.63 -8.65 -15.75
C PHE A 242 -1.76 -9.12 -14.85
N THR A 243 -2.29 -10.29 -15.08
CA THR A 243 -3.03 -11.02 -14.03
C THR A 243 -2.07 -11.48 -12.94
N THR A 244 -2.58 -11.87 -11.78
CA THR A 244 -1.74 -12.42 -10.70
C THR A 244 -0.98 -13.66 -11.16
N ASP A 245 -1.64 -14.57 -11.88
CA ASP A 245 -1.02 -15.81 -12.40
C ASP A 245 0.07 -15.50 -13.41
N GLU A 246 -0.14 -14.52 -14.30
CA GLU A 246 0.89 -14.08 -15.24
C GLU A 246 2.10 -13.46 -14.53
N MET A 247 1.88 -12.69 -13.45
CA MET A 247 2.98 -12.15 -12.64
C MET A 247 3.79 -13.29 -12.01
N ILE A 248 3.12 -14.26 -11.39
CA ILE A 248 3.75 -15.41 -10.75
C ILE A 248 4.56 -16.22 -11.77
N ALA A 249 3.98 -16.50 -12.94
CA ALA A 249 4.62 -17.30 -13.99
C ALA A 249 5.82 -16.60 -14.64
N ALA A 250 5.82 -15.27 -14.69
CA ALA A 250 6.83 -14.49 -15.41
C ALA A 250 7.92 -13.92 -14.49
N PHE A 251 7.66 -13.81 -13.19
CA PHE A 251 8.58 -13.16 -12.25
C PHE A 251 9.88 -13.93 -12.08
N ASP A 252 11.01 -13.23 -12.27
CA ASP A 252 12.35 -13.73 -11.99
C ASP A 252 13.20 -12.62 -11.35
N LEU A 253 13.94 -12.96 -10.30
CA LEU A 253 14.81 -12.04 -9.57
C LEU A 253 15.89 -11.40 -10.46
N SER A 254 16.37 -12.12 -11.48
CA SER A 254 17.38 -11.61 -12.41
C SER A 254 16.90 -10.45 -13.28
N GLN A 255 15.58 -10.26 -13.37
CA GLN A 255 14.96 -9.17 -14.13
C GLN A 255 14.68 -7.92 -13.29
N ILE A 256 15.03 -7.93 -12.01
CA ILE A 256 14.91 -6.75 -11.15
C ILE A 256 16.02 -5.76 -11.50
N GLY A 257 15.63 -4.52 -11.80
CA GLY A 257 16.56 -3.42 -12.08
C GLY A 257 17.32 -2.98 -10.84
N ARG A 258 18.56 -2.49 -11.03
CA ARG A 258 19.41 -1.95 -9.94
C ARG A 258 19.18 -0.47 -9.66
N SER A 259 18.41 0.20 -10.48
CA SER A 259 18.15 1.64 -10.32
C SER A 259 16.88 1.87 -9.51
N PRO A 260 16.88 2.87 -8.59
CA PRO A 260 15.69 3.26 -7.86
C PRO A 260 14.54 3.64 -8.79
N ALA A 261 13.35 3.11 -8.51
CA ALA A 261 12.13 3.51 -9.19
C ALA A 261 11.51 4.76 -8.52
N ARG A 262 10.79 5.57 -9.29
CA ARG A 262 10.04 6.72 -8.77
C ARG A 262 8.56 6.39 -8.70
N PHE A 263 7.95 6.70 -7.56
CA PHE A 263 6.52 6.54 -7.37
C PHE A 263 5.76 7.65 -8.11
N ASP A 264 4.83 7.28 -8.98
CA ASP A 264 4.01 8.17 -9.80
C ASP A 264 2.53 7.85 -9.58
N TYR A 265 1.85 8.71 -8.83
CA TYR A 265 0.41 8.57 -8.55
C TYR A 265 -0.45 8.65 -9.80
N THR A 266 -0.09 9.49 -10.78
CA THR A 266 -0.84 9.60 -12.04
C THR A 266 -0.81 8.30 -12.82
N LYS A 267 0.36 7.63 -12.85
CA LYS A 267 0.49 6.33 -13.49
C LYS A 267 -0.31 5.26 -12.75
N LEU A 268 -0.30 5.25 -11.41
CA LEU A 268 -1.11 4.32 -10.60
C LEU A 268 -2.61 4.53 -10.84
N GLU A 269 -3.11 5.78 -10.84
CA GLU A 269 -4.51 6.08 -11.14
C GLU A 269 -4.92 5.62 -12.53
N ASN A 270 -4.09 5.88 -13.54
CA ASN A 270 -4.36 5.46 -14.91
C ASN A 270 -4.42 3.93 -15.02
N MET A 271 -3.50 3.23 -14.37
CA MET A 271 -3.48 1.78 -14.30
C MET A 271 -4.74 1.24 -13.60
N ASN A 272 -5.09 1.81 -12.46
CA ASN A 272 -6.30 1.43 -11.72
C ASN A 272 -7.57 1.61 -12.55
N GLY A 273 -7.71 2.75 -13.24
CA GLY A 273 -8.84 3.00 -14.15
C GLY A 273 -8.94 1.97 -15.29
N GLN A 274 -7.81 1.48 -15.79
CA GLN A 274 -7.82 0.41 -16.81
C GLN A 274 -8.26 -0.93 -16.23
N TYR A 275 -7.82 -1.30 -15.01
CA TYR A 275 -8.31 -2.50 -14.33
C TYR A 275 -9.80 -2.40 -14.02
N MET A 276 -10.31 -1.24 -13.58
CA MET A 276 -11.75 -1.02 -13.35
C MET A 276 -12.57 -1.25 -14.64
N ARG A 277 -12.13 -0.68 -15.76
CA ARG A 277 -12.83 -0.85 -17.06
C ARG A 277 -12.77 -2.29 -17.57
N ALA A 278 -11.65 -2.98 -17.35
CA ALA A 278 -11.46 -4.37 -17.76
C ALA A 278 -12.23 -5.38 -16.88
N SER A 279 -12.57 -5.00 -15.66
CA SER A 279 -13.35 -5.86 -14.74
C SER A 279 -14.78 -6.06 -15.25
N SER A 280 -15.35 -7.24 -15.00
CA SER A 280 -16.79 -7.42 -15.16
C SER A 280 -17.56 -6.47 -14.24
N ASP A 281 -18.78 -6.10 -14.63
CA ASP A 281 -19.59 -5.20 -13.80
C ASP A 281 -19.92 -5.82 -12.43
N ALA A 282 -20.09 -7.13 -12.38
CA ALA A 282 -20.35 -7.86 -11.15
C ALA A 282 -19.11 -7.90 -10.22
N ASP A 283 -17.94 -8.15 -10.77
CA ASP A 283 -16.68 -8.15 -9.98
C ASP A 283 -16.37 -6.77 -9.45
N LEU A 284 -16.56 -5.72 -10.27
CA LEU A 284 -16.33 -4.34 -9.86
C LEU A 284 -17.33 -3.90 -8.78
N LEU A 285 -18.60 -4.34 -8.89
CA LEU A 285 -19.60 -4.10 -7.83
C LEU A 285 -19.18 -4.80 -6.52
N THR A 286 -18.72 -6.03 -6.57
CA THR A 286 -18.21 -6.74 -5.40
C THR A 286 -17.01 -6.03 -4.78
N ALA A 287 -16.07 -5.56 -5.60
CA ALA A 287 -14.94 -4.75 -5.15
C ALA A 287 -15.39 -3.42 -4.50
N PHE A 288 -16.41 -2.78 -5.06
CA PHE A 288 -17.02 -1.58 -4.50
C PHE A 288 -17.67 -1.87 -3.14
N GLU A 289 -18.50 -2.91 -3.03
CA GLU A 289 -19.17 -3.32 -1.79
C GLU A 289 -18.17 -3.58 -0.65
N THR A 290 -17.13 -4.36 -0.92
CA THR A 290 -16.10 -4.70 0.06
C THR A 290 -15.25 -3.51 0.49
N THR A 291 -15.07 -2.54 -0.41
CA THR A 291 -14.28 -1.34 -0.14
C THR A 291 -15.10 -0.20 0.47
N LEU A 292 -16.41 -0.18 0.24
CA LEU A 292 -17.31 0.91 0.67
C LEU A 292 -17.15 1.33 2.15
N PRO A 293 -16.98 0.42 3.13
CA PRO A 293 -16.77 0.81 4.53
C PRO A 293 -15.54 1.69 4.78
N PHE A 294 -14.57 1.66 3.87
CA PHE A 294 -13.31 2.41 3.96
C PHE A 294 -13.33 3.71 3.12
N LEU A 295 -14.33 3.89 2.27
CA LEU A 295 -14.45 5.06 1.42
C LEU A 295 -15.00 6.27 2.17
N PRO A 296 -14.68 7.51 1.74
CA PRO A 296 -15.26 8.74 2.32
C PRO A 296 -16.79 8.77 2.31
N HIS A 297 -17.41 8.04 1.38
CA HIS A 297 -18.86 7.96 1.17
C HIS A 297 -19.58 6.95 2.09
N ALA A 298 -18.85 6.21 2.91
CA ALA A 298 -19.41 5.12 3.74
C ALA A 298 -20.60 5.57 4.58
N ILE A 299 -20.50 6.72 5.28
CA ILE A 299 -21.56 7.24 6.17
C ILE A 299 -22.84 7.52 5.38
N GLU A 300 -22.74 8.01 4.15
CA GLU A 300 -23.89 8.37 3.32
C GLU A 300 -24.51 7.12 2.65
N PHE A 301 -23.67 6.17 2.21
CA PHE A 301 -24.09 5.07 1.34
C PHE A 301 -24.50 3.82 2.12
N LEU A 302 -23.75 3.42 3.14
CA LEU A 302 -24.03 2.17 3.88
C LEU A 302 -25.46 2.04 4.40
N PRO A 303 -26.09 3.11 4.97
CA PRO A 303 -27.46 2.99 5.46
C PRO A 303 -28.51 2.74 4.38
N LYS A 304 -28.18 3.02 3.11
CA LYS A 304 -29.08 2.91 1.94
C LYS A 304 -28.69 1.77 1.01
N PHE A 305 -27.67 0.99 1.38
CA PHE A 305 -27.12 -0.07 0.56
C PHE A 305 -27.87 -1.40 0.82
N ASP A 306 -28.91 -1.62 0.04
CA ASP A 306 -29.72 -2.85 0.06
C ASP A 306 -29.65 -3.57 -1.30
N ASP A 307 -30.34 -4.70 -1.44
CA ASP A 307 -30.38 -5.49 -2.67
C ASP A 307 -30.96 -4.71 -3.86
N ALA A 308 -31.91 -3.81 -3.61
CA ALA A 308 -32.46 -2.95 -4.66
C ALA A 308 -31.44 -1.92 -5.14
N MET A 309 -30.69 -1.31 -4.22
CA MET A 309 -29.58 -0.40 -4.54
C MET A 309 -28.46 -1.14 -5.26
N ARG A 310 -28.12 -2.35 -4.82
CA ARG A 310 -27.16 -3.23 -5.47
C ARG A 310 -27.51 -3.48 -6.94
N ALA A 311 -28.78 -3.81 -7.22
CA ALA A 311 -29.25 -4.01 -8.59
C ALA A 311 -29.17 -2.74 -9.45
N LYS A 312 -29.50 -1.56 -8.89
CA LYS A 312 -29.35 -0.27 -9.58
C LYS A 312 -27.89 0.05 -9.88
N LEU A 313 -26.98 -0.16 -8.93
CA LEU A 313 -25.56 0.02 -9.12
C LEU A 313 -25.00 -0.89 -10.22
N LEU A 314 -25.41 -2.17 -10.24
CA LEU A 314 -25.01 -3.10 -11.30
C LEU A 314 -25.45 -2.60 -12.68
N THR A 315 -26.69 -2.11 -12.79
CA THR A 315 -27.22 -1.52 -14.03
C THR A 315 -26.45 -0.25 -14.45
N ALA A 316 -26.01 0.55 -13.46
CA ALA A 316 -25.27 1.79 -13.71
C ALA A 316 -23.77 1.55 -13.99
N MET A 317 -23.24 0.39 -13.62
CA MET A 317 -21.80 0.10 -13.60
C MET A 317 -21.09 0.37 -14.93
N PRO A 318 -21.61 -0.01 -16.11
CA PRO A 318 -20.98 0.29 -17.39
C PRO A 318 -20.71 1.79 -17.58
N GLY A 319 -21.68 2.63 -17.25
CA GLY A 319 -21.53 4.09 -17.37
C GLY A 319 -20.65 4.73 -16.30
N LEU A 320 -20.60 4.13 -15.11
CA LEU A 320 -19.79 4.60 -13.98
C LEU A 320 -18.30 4.30 -14.20
N LYS A 321 -17.95 3.05 -14.54
CA LYS A 321 -16.54 2.62 -14.66
C LYS A 321 -15.77 3.28 -15.81
N GLU A 322 -16.46 3.70 -16.87
CA GLU A 322 -15.83 4.42 -17.99
C GLU A 322 -15.26 5.79 -17.60
N ARG A 323 -15.79 6.38 -16.53
CA ARG A 323 -15.45 7.74 -16.10
C ARG A 323 -14.66 7.79 -14.80
N ALA A 324 -14.55 6.66 -14.09
CA ALA A 324 -13.88 6.57 -12.82
C ALA A 324 -12.50 5.91 -12.96
N LYS A 325 -11.52 6.46 -12.27
CA LYS A 325 -10.20 5.88 -12.12
C LYS A 325 -10.00 5.19 -10.76
N THR A 326 -10.86 5.50 -9.79
CA THR A 326 -10.85 4.91 -8.44
C THR A 326 -12.27 4.60 -8.00
N LEU A 327 -12.41 3.73 -6.98
CA LEU A 327 -13.72 3.46 -6.38
C LEU A 327 -14.30 4.69 -5.66
N VAL A 328 -13.47 5.64 -5.24
CA VAL A 328 -13.94 6.95 -4.72
C VAL A 328 -14.63 7.74 -5.82
N GLU A 329 -14.02 7.84 -7.01
CA GLU A 329 -14.64 8.51 -8.17
C GLU A 329 -15.88 7.78 -8.64
N LEU A 330 -15.88 6.44 -8.59
CA LEU A 330 -17.07 5.63 -8.90
C LEU A 330 -18.21 5.94 -7.93
N ALA A 331 -17.92 5.99 -6.62
CA ALA A 331 -18.89 6.36 -5.59
C ALA A 331 -19.45 7.77 -5.85
N GLU A 332 -18.58 8.74 -6.13
CA GLU A 332 -19.02 10.11 -6.45
C GLU A 332 -19.91 10.14 -7.70
N GLY A 333 -19.58 9.36 -8.73
CA GLY A 333 -20.42 9.18 -9.91
C GLY A 333 -21.77 8.52 -9.63
N ALA A 334 -21.83 7.63 -8.65
CA ALA A 334 -23.04 6.91 -8.24
C ALA A 334 -23.89 7.67 -7.21
N ARG A 335 -23.42 8.79 -6.68
CA ARG A 335 -24.05 9.52 -5.56
C ARG A 335 -25.52 9.87 -5.81
N PHE A 336 -25.89 10.12 -7.08
CA PHE A 336 -27.27 10.40 -7.44
C PHE A 336 -28.25 9.27 -7.10
N LEU A 337 -27.78 8.03 -7.00
CA LEU A 337 -28.59 6.88 -6.61
C LEU A 337 -28.97 6.90 -5.10
N PHE A 338 -28.09 7.49 -4.29
CA PHE A 338 -28.24 7.54 -2.83
C PHE A 338 -28.85 8.86 -2.33
N ALA A 339 -29.04 9.83 -3.23
CA ALA A 339 -29.53 11.15 -2.87
C ALA A 339 -31.02 11.17 -2.60
N ASP A 340 -31.43 11.83 -1.51
CA ASP A 340 -32.82 12.05 -1.14
C ASP A 340 -33.43 13.21 -1.97
N ARG A 341 -34.74 13.17 -2.16
CA ARG A 341 -35.51 14.21 -2.84
C ARG A 341 -36.05 15.25 -1.86
N PRO A 342 -36.13 16.56 -2.29
CA PRO A 342 -35.64 17.13 -3.52
C PRO A 342 -34.09 17.20 -3.56
N LEU A 343 -33.51 17.00 -4.75
CA LEU A 343 -32.05 17.00 -4.90
C LEU A 343 -31.46 18.40 -4.66
N ALA A 344 -30.39 18.46 -3.84
CA ALA A 344 -29.54 19.63 -3.80
C ALA A 344 -28.72 19.73 -5.10
N MET A 345 -28.69 20.93 -5.70
CA MET A 345 -27.92 21.20 -6.91
C MET A 345 -26.57 21.81 -6.60
N ASP A 346 -25.54 21.39 -7.31
CA ASP A 346 -24.27 22.13 -7.32
C ASP A 346 -24.44 23.49 -8.03
N GLU A 347 -23.43 24.36 -7.88
CA GLU A 347 -23.46 25.71 -8.43
C GLU A 347 -23.72 25.72 -9.95
N LYS A 348 -23.06 24.82 -10.69
CA LYS A 348 -23.22 24.73 -12.16
C LYS A 348 -24.59 24.20 -12.55
N ALA A 349 -25.11 23.20 -11.85
CA ALA A 349 -26.47 22.72 -12.08
C ALA A 349 -27.52 23.82 -11.82
N THR A 350 -27.33 24.58 -10.73
CA THR A 350 -28.20 25.76 -10.43
C THR A 350 -28.15 26.79 -11.54
N GLN A 351 -26.97 27.10 -12.07
CA GLN A 351 -26.82 28.04 -13.21
C GLN A 351 -27.49 27.52 -14.49
N ILE A 352 -27.37 26.21 -14.78
CA ILE A 352 -28.05 25.58 -15.93
C ILE A 352 -29.57 25.75 -15.83
N MET A 353 -30.11 25.51 -14.64
CA MET A 353 -31.56 25.67 -14.43
C MET A 353 -32.02 27.11 -14.54
N ALA A 354 -31.26 28.08 -14.01
CA ALA A 354 -31.58 29.51 -14.09
C ALA A 354 -31.51 30.06 -15.52
N ASN A 355 -30.62 29.53 -16.37
CA ASN A 355 -30.38 29.97 -17.73
C ASN A 355 -31.33 29.32 -18.77
N GLY A 356 -32.61 29.20 -18.44
CA GLY A 356 -33.64 28.63 -19.31
C GLY A 356 -33.85 27.13 -19.17
N GLY A 357 -33.08 26.47 -18.30
CA GLY A 357 -33.17 25.01 -18.10
C GLY A 357 -34.54 24.57 -17.57
N LYS A 358 -35.18 25.35 -16.70
CA LYS A 358 -36.54 25.07 -16.19
C LYS A 358 -37.60 25.01 -17.33
N ALA A 359 -37.52 25.88 -18.33
CA ALA A 359 -38.46 25.88 -19.45
C ALA A 359 -38.36 24.60 -20.30
N HIS A 360 -37.12 24.18 -20.61
CA HIS A 360 -36.88 22.92 -21.30
C HIS A 360 -37.36 21.73 -20.48
N LEU A 361 -37.12 21.76 -19.16
CA LEU A 361 -37.51 20.67 -18.24
C LEU A 361 -39.05 20.53 -18.19
N ALA A 362 -39.77 21.62 -18.01
CA ALA A 362 -41.26 21.63 -17.99
C ALA A 362 -41.85 21.03 -19.25
N ALA A 363 -41.32 21.41 -20.43
CA ALA A 363 -41.79 20.89 -21.73
C ALA A 363 -41.47 19.37 -21.88
N LEU A 364 -40.34 18.91 -21.36
CA LEU A 364 -39.94 17.51 -21.45
C LEU A 364 -40.71 16.58 -20.49
N VAL A 365 -41.10 17.06 -19.31
CA VAL A 365 -41.85 16.27 -18.33
C VAL A 365 -43.11 15.67 -18.95
N SER A 366 -43.95 16.50 -19.59
CA SER A 366 -45.22 16.05 -20.21
C SER A 366 -44.98 15.03 -21.34
N ARG A 367 -43.91 15.20 -22.11
CA ARG A 367 -43.55 14.28 -23.21
C ARG A 367 -43.04 12.94 -22.70
N LEU A 368 -42.21 12.96 -21.65
CA LEU A 368 -41.69 11.77 -21.01
C LEU A 368 -42.80 11.02 -20.24
N GLU A 369 -43.78 11.73 -19.66
CA GLU A 369 -44.94 11.11 -19.02
C GLU A 369 -45.84 10.33 -19.98
N ALA A 370 -45.88 10.72 -21.22
CA ALA A 370 -46.70 10.06 -22.27
C ALA A 370 -46.07 8.74 -22.78
N LEU A 371 -44.80 8.43 -22.40
CA LEU A 371 -44.14 7.23 -22.87
C LEU A 371 -44.69 5.97 -22.21
N SER A 372 -44.95 4.95 -22.99
CA SER A 372 -45.29 3.60 -22.54
C SER A 372 -44.03 2.75 -22.33
N ASP A 373 -42.98 2.99 -23.09
CA ASP A 373 -41.67 2.34 -22.96
C ASP A 373 -40.64 3.35 -22.38
N TRP A 374 -39.84 2.91 -21.41
CA TRP A 374 -38.85 3.70 -20.68
C TRP A 374 -37.42 3.25 -20.98
N SER A 375 -37.16 2.73 -22.17
CA SER A 375 -35.81 2.36 -22.58
C SER A 375 -34.94 3.61 -22.87
N PRO A 376 -33.60 3.50 -22.78
CA PRO A 376 -32.68 4.59 -23.14
C PRO A 376 -32.94 5.13 -24.55
N ALA A 377 -33.17 4.24 -25.50
CA ALA A 377 -33.46 4.62 -26.89
C ALA A 377 -34.74 5.47 -27.02
N THR A 378 -35.83 5.08 -26.34
CA THR A 378 -37.10 5.78 -26.38
C THR A 378 -37.04 7.12 -25.68
N THR A 379 -36.41 7.20 -24.51
CA THR A 379 -36.23 8.47 -23.78
C THR A 379 -35.31 9.42 -24.53
N GLU A 380 -34.23 8.92 -25.16
CA GLU A 380 -33.37 9.70 -26.04
C GLU A 380 -34.14 10.22 -27.28
N GLY A 381 -34.97 9.40 -27.90
CA GLY A 381 -35.77 9.77 -29.04
C GLY A 381 -36.68 10.98 -28.76
N VAL A 382 -37.35 10.99 -27.60
CA VAL A 382 -38.18 12.12 -27.17
C VAL A 382 -37.39 13.41 -26.99
N VAL A 383 -36.22 13.31 -26.35
CA VAL A 383 -35.37 14.50 -26.10
C VAL A 383 -34.78 15.03 -27.39
N ARG A 384 -34.41 14.18 -28.35
CA ARG A 384 -33.95 14.59 -29.70
C ARG A 384 -35.05 15.26 -30.51
N ALA A 385 -36.23 14.65 -30.54
CA ALA A 385 -37.37 15.24 -31.22
C ALA A 385 -37.71 16.65 -30.69
N TYR A 386 -37.71 16.82 -29.38
CA TYR A 386 -37.89 18.14 -28.75
C TYR A 386 -36.78 19.12 -29.12
N SER A 387 -35.54 18.67 -29.17
CA SER A 387 -34.38 19.48 -29.60
C SER A 387 -34.54 19.96 -31.05
N GLU A 388 -34.97 19.09 -31.96
CA GLU A 388 -35.22 19.42 -33.37
C GLU A 388 -36.39 20.37 -33.55
N GLU A 389 -37.53 20.14 -32.88
CA GLU A 389 -38.71 20.99 -32.92
C GLU A 389 -38.44 22.44 -32.45
N THR A 390 -37.61 22.60 -31.42
CA THR A 390 -37.31 23.89 -30.83
C THR A 390 -36.11 24.58 -31.47
N GLY A 391 -35.32 23.87 -32.27
CA GLY A 391 -34.06 24.36 -32.83
C GLY A 391 -32.94 24.48 -31.77
N ALA A 392 -33.18 24.05 -30.53
CA ALA A 392 -32.18 24.06 -29.45
C ALA A 392 -31.15 22.93 -29.67
N LYS A 393 -29.89 23.18 -29.37
CA LYS A 393 -28.86 22.12 -29.43
C LYS A 393 -29.17 21.04 -28.38
N LEU A 394 -28.95 19.76 -28.71
CA LEU A 394 -29.20 18.65 -27.82
C LEU A 394 -28.57 18.85 -26.43
N GLY A 395 -27.35 19.40 -26.34
CA GLY A 395 -26.70 19.70 -25.08
C GLY A 395 -27.44 20.71 -24.20
N GLN A 396 -28.14 21.70 -24.82
CA GLN A 396 -28.94 22.71 -24.11
C GLN A 396 -30.20 22.10 -23.49
N VAL A 397 -30.69 21.00 -24.07
CA VAL A 397 -31.86 20.27 -23.60
C VAL A 397 -31.46 19.15 -22.60
N ALA A 398 -30.37 18.44 -22.85
CA ALA A 398 -29.92 17.34 -22.04
C ALA A 398 -29.26 17.79 -20.72
N GLN A 399 -28.62 18.97 -20.67
CA GLN A 399 -27.99 19.46 -19.45
C GLN A 399 -29.00 19.77 -18.31
N PRO A 400 -30.14 20.44 -18.55
CA PRO A 400 -31.18 20.60 -17.55
C PRO A 400 -31.72 19.24 -17.02
N LEU A 401 -31.92 18.25 -17.91
CA LEU A 401 -32.31 16.90 -17.50
C LEU A 401 -31.29 16.30 -16.55
N ARG A 402 -29.98 16.37 -16.90
CA ARG A 402 -28.90 15.89 -16.04
C ARG A 402 -28.90 16.58 -14.69
N ALA A 403 -28.98 17.90 -14.67
CA ALA A 403 -29.03 18.69 -13.44
C ALA A 403 -30.20 18.27 -12.55
N ALA A 404 -31.40 18.11 -13.10
CA ALA A 404 -32.59 17.72 -12.37
C ALA A 404 -32.52 16.26 -11.85
N LEU A 405 -31.95 15.34 -12.62
CA LEU A 405 -31.88 13.92 -12.27
C LEU A 405 -30.77 13.62 -11.24
N THR A 406 -29.68 14.39 -11.24
CA THR A 406 -28.48 14.07 -10.47
C THR A 406 -28.03 15.16 -9.49
N GLY A 407 -28.58 16.36 -9.59
CA GLY A 407 -28.11 17.54 -8.84
C GLY A 407 -26.81 18.11 -9.38
N ARG A 408 -26.26 17.59 -10.48
CA ARG A 408 -24.91 17.91 -10.98
C ARG A 408 -24.87 18.17 -12.48
N SER A 409 -23.88 18.95 -12.90
CA SER A 409 -23.62 19.22 -14.33
C SER A 409 -22.88 18.06 -15.03
N VAL A 410 -22.29 17.13 -14.30
CA VAL A 410 -21.56 15.95 -14.80
C VAL A 410 -22.12 14.69 -14.16
N SER A 411 -22.40 13.67 -14.98
CA SER A 411 -22.89 12.35 -14.54
C SER A 411 -22.58 11.30 -15.63
N PRO A 412 -22.89 10.03 -15.45
CA PRO A 412 -23.05 9.07 -16.56
C PRO A 412 -23.96 9.60 -17.65
N GLY A 413 -24.14 8.87 -18.75
CA GLY A 413 -25.05 9.26 -19.82
C GLY A 413 -26.45 9.60 -19.27
N VAL A 414 -27.04 10.74 -19.65
CA VAL A 414 -28.31 11.17 -19.06
C VAL A 414 -29.44 10.17 -19.33
N PHE A 415 -29.39 9.45 -20.45
CA PHE A 415 -30.36 8.42 -20.81
C PHE A 415 -30.14 7.13 -20.02
N ASP A 416 -28.88 6.80 -19.68
CA ASP A 416 -28.56 5.71 -18.77
C ASP A 416 -29.05 6.03 -17.36
N VAL A 417 -28.90 7.28 -16.92
CA VAL A 417 -29.41 7.75 -15.62
C VAL A 417 -30.93 7.62 -15.54
N LEU A 418 -31.66 8.00 -16.61
CA LEU A 418 -33.11 7.84 -16.70
C LEU A 418 -33.52 6.34 -16.56
N ASN A 419 -32.79 5.47 -17.26
CA ASN A 419 -33.03 4.04 -17.22
C ASN A 419 -32.80 3.45 -15.81
N VAL A 420 -31.68 3.78 -15.18
CA VAL A 420 -31.30 3.26 -13.84
C VAL A 420 -32.22 3.75 -12.74
N LEU A 421 -32.63 5.03 -12.78
CA LEU A 421 -33.61 5.58 -11.83
C LEU A 421 -35.01 4.99 -12.03
N GLY A 422 -35.31 4.62 -13.26
CA GLY A 422 -36.65 4.20 -13.67
C GLY A 422 -37.63 5.36 -13.83
N ARG A 423 -38.80 5.06 -14.41
CA ARG A 423 -39.80 6.07 -14.79
C ARG A 423 -40.30 6.89 -13.60
N ALA A 424 -40.70 6.23 -12.52
CA ALA A 424 -41.33 6.90 -11.38
C ALA A 424 -40.41 7.90 -10.70
N GLU A 425 -39.18 7.48 -10.39
CA GLU A 425 -38.19 8.33 -9.71
C GLU A 425 -37.70 9.44 -10.62
N SER A 426 -37.45 9.14 -11.90
CA SER A 426 -37.03 10.15 -12.88
C SER A 426 -38.04 11.27 -13.01
N LEU A 427 -39.33 10.93 -13.25
CA LEU A 427 -40.38 11.93 -13.40
C LEU A 427 -40.58 12.75 -12.11
N ALA A 428 -40.47 12.11 -10.98
CA ALA A 428 -40.57 12.80 -9.70
C ALA A 428 -39.44 13.85 -9.51
N ARG A 429 -38.19 13.48 -9.82
CA ARG A 429 -37.04 14.43 -9.77
C ARG A 429 -37.17 15.58 -10.78
N LEU A 430 -37.65 15.26 -11.99
CA LEU A 430 -37.87 16.29 -13.00
C LEU A 430 -38.92 17.30 -12.55
N LYS A 431 -40.03 16.83 -11.94
CA LYS A 431 -41.10 17.70 -11.42
C LYS A 431 -40.64 18.58 -10.25
N ASP A 432 -39.87 18.03 -9.32
CA ASP A 432 -39.31 18.79 -8.22
C ASP A 432 -38.48 20.01 -8.65
N GLN A 433 -37.90 19.94 -9.85
CA GLN A 433 -37.00 20.97 -10.39
C GLN A 433 -37.61 21.84 -11.50
N ALA A 434 -38.72 21.38 -12.08
CA ALA A 434 -39.45 22.14 -13.12
C ALA A 434 -40.36 23.24 -12.54
N ALA A 435 -40.71 23.14 -11.27
CA ALA A 435 -41.54 24.06 -10.52
C ALA A 435 -40.89 25.45 -10.29
#